data_34d4f383fc370690e6ce40dd6cf92387
#
_entry.id   34d4f383fc370690e6ce40dd6cf92387
#
_cell.length_a   1.000
_cell.length_b   1.000
_cell.length_c   1.000
_cell.angle_alpha   90.00
_cell.angle_beta   90.00
_cell.angle_gamma   90.00
#
_symmetry.space_group_name_H-M   'P 1'
#
loop_
_entity.id
_entity.type
_entity.pdbx_description
1 polymer ?
#
loop_
_entity_poly.entity_id
_entity_poly.type
_entity_poly.pdbx_seq_one_letter_code
_entity_poly.pdbx_strand_id
1 'polypeptide(L)'
;MRRAAAALLGFLVLGGCTREEARARLQGDIHADTIDIIHARFPCHSPDLHFFGYRFRVIEKGEYGDGDICWNMSTRQWSWRILPGQSLSRLNPRD
;
A
#
# COMPACT_ATOMS: atom_id res chain seq x y z
N MET A 1 32.22 -2.07 -4.47
CA MET A 1 31.28 -2.30 -5.30
C MET A 1 30.03 -2.73 -4.76
N ARG A 2 29.98 -3.79 -4.09
CA ARG A 2 28.80 -4.16 -3.50
C ARG A 2 28.31 -3.14 -2.60
N ARG A 3 29.13 -2.37 -2.02
CA ARG A 3 28.73 -1.34 -1.17
C ARG A 3 27.93 -0.33 -1.80
N ALA A 4 28.19 -0.01 -3.02
CA ALA A 4 27.42 1.00 -3.71
C ALA A 4 25.99 0.55 -3.83
N ALA A 5 25.79 -0.72 -4.09
CA ALA A 5 24.45 -1.21 -4.19
C ALA A 5 23.74 -1.11 -2.87
N ALA A 6 24.45 -1.39 -1.80
CA ALA A 6 23.83 -1.30 -0.49
C ALA A 6 23.40 0.12 -0.19
N ALA A 7 24.20 1.06 -0.61
CA ALA A 7 23.87 2.44 -0.36
C ALA A 7 22.61 2.82 -1.10
N LEU A 8 22.46 2.33 -2.31
CA LEU A 8 21.26 2.62 -3.07
C LEU A 8 20.04 2.05 -2.40
N LEU A 9 20.17 0.86 -1.86
CA LEU A 9 19.05 0.26 -1.18
C LEU A 9 18.66 1.09 0.02
N GLY A 10 19.63 1.58 0.75
CA GLY A 10 19.34 2.41 1.87
C GLY A 10 18.62 3.66 1.47
N PHE A 11 18.99 4.19 0.32
CA PHE A 11 18.38 5.38 -0.16
C PHE A 11 16.92 5.13 -0.50
N LEU A 12 16.62 3.97 -1.10
CA LEU A 12 15.26 3.63 -1.42
C LEU A 12 14.43 3.51 -0.16
N VAL A 13 15.03 2.97 0.89
CA VAL A 13 14.32 2.86 2.13
C VAL A 13 13.95 4.24 2.65
N LEU A 14 14.82 5.21 2.44
CA LEU A 14 14.52 6.54 2.87
C LEU A 14 13.33 7.09 2.11
N GLY A 15 13.14 6.65 0.89
CA GLY A 15 12.00 7.08 0.12
C GLY A 15 10.71 6.70 0.81
N GLY A 16 10.61 5.45 1.25
CA GLY A 16 9.53 5.03 2.12
C GLY A 16 8.11 5.15 1.63
N CYS A 17 7.83 6.03 0.71
CA CYS A 17 6.46 6.23 0.25
C CYS A 17 6.35 6.03 -1.25
N THR A 18 7.11 5.10 -1.79
CA THR A 18 7.07 4.82 -3.21
C THR A 18 6.00 3.79 -3.52
N ARG A 19 5.68 3.69 -4.80
CA ARG A 19 4.70 2.71 -5.27
C ARG A 19 5.16 1.29 -4.92
N GLU A 20 6.44 0.99 -5.07
CA GLU A 20 6.96 -0.32 -4.76
C GLU A 20 6.86 -0.64 -3.28
N GLU A 21 7.08 0.35 -2.43
CA GLU A 21 6.96 0.14 -1.00
C GLU A 21 5.52 -0.17 -0.65
N ALA A 22 4.58 0.55 -1.25
CA ALA A 22 3.18 0.30 -0.99
C ALA A 22 2.80 -1.11 -1.42
N ARG A 23 3.26 -1.53 -2.60
CA ARG A 23 2.96 -2.86 -3.08
C ARG A 23 3.54 -3.93 -2.16
N ALA A 24 4.77 -3.71 -1.70
CA ALA A 24 5.43 -4.66 -0.82
C ALA A 24 4.65 -4.84 0.47
N ARG A 25 4.13 -3.74 1.01
CA ARG A 25 3.36 -3.84 2.24
C ARG A 25 2.09 -4.61 1.99
N LEU A 26 1.42 -4.36 0.88
CA LEU A 26 0.20 -5.07 0.57
C LEU A 26 0.47 -6.55 0.36
N GLN A 27 1.57 -6.88 -0.31
CA GLN A 27 1.91 -8.27 -0.54
C GLN A 27 2.26 -8.99 0.75
N GLY A 28 2.76 -8.26 1.74
CA GLY A 28 3.06 -8.84 3.02
C GLY A 28 1.83 -9.08 3.86
N ASP A 29 0.80 -8.27 3.65
CA ASP A 29 -0.41 -8.36 4.46
C ASP A 29 -1.52 -9.18 3.81
N ILE A 30 -1.56 -9.22 2.50
CA ILE A 30 -2.64 -9.86 1.77
C ILE A 30 -2.10 -10.96 0.86
N HIS A 31 -2.66 -12.15 1.00
CA HIS A 31 -2.30 -13.25 0.12
C HIS A 31 -3.32 -13.27 -1.01
N ALA A 32 -2.94 -12.78 -2.15
CA ALA A 32 -3.84 -12.68 -3.28
C ALA A 32 -3.13 -13.07 -4.55
N ASP A 33 -3.91 -13.33 -5.60
CA ASP A 33 -3.32 -13.70 -6.88
C ASP A 33 -2.57 -12.52 -7.50
N THR A 34 -3.16 -11.34 -7.41
CA THR A 34 -2.57 -10.15 -8.00
C THR A 34 -2.88 -8.93 -7.15
N ILE A 35 -1.91 -8.04 -7.03
CA ILE A 35 -2.11 -6.75 -6.38
C ILE A 35 -1.56 -5.70 -7.32
N ASP A 36 -2.41 -4.81 -7.79
CA ASP A 36 -2.02 -3.75 -8.70
C ASP A 36 -2.15 -2.40 -8.04
N ILE A 37 -1.13 -1.56 -8.22
CA ILE A 37 -1.19 -0.18 -7.78
C ILE A 37 -1.69 0.62 -8.97
N ILE A 38 -2.83 1.25 -8.83
CA ILE A 38 -3.50 1.88 -9.95
C ILE A 38 -3.03 3.32 -10.16
N HIS A 39 -3.20 4.15 -9.15
CA HIS A 39 -2.74 5.52 -9.28
C HIS A 39 -2.60 6.15 -7.90
N ALA A 40 -1.93 7.29 -7.86
CA ALA A 40 -1.74 8.00 -6.60
C ALA A 40 -3.05 8.63 -6.15
N ARG A 41 -3.19 8.77 -4.84
CA ARG A 41 -4.37 9.40 -4.26
C ARG A 41 -3.92 10.51 -3.32
N PHE A 42 -4.61 11.65 -3.41
CA PHE A 42 -4.28 12.76 -2.56
C PHE A 42 -5.52 13.66 -2.48
N PRO A 43 -6.18 13.76 -1.34
CA PRO A 43 -5.86 13.09 -0.09
C PRO A 43 -6.27 11.62 -0.11
N CYS A 44 -5.66 10.86 0.78
CA CYS A 44 -5.99 9.45 0.90
C CYS A 44 -7.19 9.28 1.83
N HIS A 45 -7.51 8.03 2.23
CA HIS A 45 -8.74 7.82 2.97
C HIS A 45 -8.76 8.48 4.36
N SER A 46 -7.62 8.77 4.93
CA SER A 46 -7.58 9.40 6.24
C SER A 46 -7.28 10.88 6.08
N PRO A 47 -8.07 11.75 6.66
CA PRO A 47 -7.87 13.17 6.50
C PRO A 47 -6.76 13.76 7.36
N ASP A 48 -6.33 13.04 8.40
CA ASP A 48 -5.34 13.62 9.28
C ASP A 48 -3.93 13.56 8.75
N LEU A 49 -3.24 12.47 9.01
CA LEU A 49 -1.84 12.37 8.65
C LEU A 49 -1.61 11.51 7.43
N HIS A 50 -2.68 10.96 6.87
CA HIS A 50 -2.57 10.07 5.74
C HIS A 50 -3.03 10.76 4.48
N PHE A 51 -2.42 11.86 4.16
CA PHE A 51 -2.93 12.57 3.00
C PHE A 51 -2.31 12.13 1.67
N PHE A 52 -1.38 11.22 1.69
CA PHE A 52 -0.80 10.72 0.44
C PHE A 52 -0.83 9.21 0.40
N GLY A 53 -1.14 8.67 -0.74
CA GLY A 53 -1.13 7.23 -0.90
C GLY A 53 -1.46 6.82 -2.32
N TYR A 54 -1.96 5.59 -2.45
CA TYR A 54 -2.28 5.03 -3.76
C TYR A 54 -3.58 4.27 -3.71
N ARG A 55 -4.25 4.23 -4.87
CA ARG A 55 -5.40 3.36 -5.06
C ARG A 55 -4.85 2.03 -5.56
N PHE A 56 -5.34 0.93 -5.03
CA PHE A 56 -4.88 -0.38 -5.47
C PHE A 56 -6.06 -1.29 -5.75
N ARG A 57 -5.79 -2.38 -6.44
CA ARG A 57 -6.78 -3.40 -6.71
C ARG A 57 -6.21 -4.76 -6.38
N VAL A 58 -6.98 -5.56 -5.65
CA VAL A 58 -6.59 -6.90 -5.27
C VAL A 58 -7.47 -7.87 -6.05
N ILE A 59 -6.88 -8.90 -6.61
CA ILE A 59 -7.61 -9.95 -7.30
C ILE A 59 -7.29 -11.26 -6.63
N GLU A 60 -8.34 -11.94 -6.16
CA GLU A 60 -8.16 -13.20 -5.49
C GLU A 60 -9.27 -14.16 -5.92
N LYS A 61 -8.88 -15.27 -6.52
CA LYS A 61 -9.84 -16.30 -6.92
C LYS A 61 -11.01 -15.75 -7.73
N GLY A 62 -10.68 -14.88 -8.65
CA GLY A 62 -11.70 -14.33 -9.52
C GLY A 62 -12.48 -13.15 -8.97
N GLU A 63 -12.30 -12.84 -7.71
CA GLU A 63 -12.94 -11.68 -7.12
C GLU A 63 -11.95 -10.53 -7.10
N TYR A 64 -12.45 -9.31 -7.12
CA TYR A 64 -11.54 -8.19 -7.00
C TYR A 64 -12.14 -7.14 -6.08
N GLY A 65 -11.27 -6.34 -5.49
CA GLY A 65 -11.68 -5.25 -4.64
C GLY A 65 -10.70 -4.12 -4.74
N ASP A 66 -11.20 -2.90 -4.74
CA ASP A 66 -10.37 -1.72 -4.80
C ASP A 66 -10.22 -1.15 -3.40
N GLY A 67 -9.07 -0.55 -3.14
CA GLY A 67 -8.81 0.03 -1.85
C GLY A 67 -7.80 1.15 -1.94
N ASP A 68 -7.45 1.68 -0.79
CA ASP A 68 -6.45 2.73 -0.70
C ASP A 68 -5.40 2.31 0.31
N ILE A 69 -4.14 2.61 0.00
CA ILE A 69 -3.06 2.42 0.94
C ILE A 69 -2.42 3.77 1.13
N CYS A 70 -2.35 4.22 2.37
CA CYS A 70 -1.94 5.56 2.71
C CYS A 70 -0.70 5.59 3.58
N TRP A 71 0.14 6.58 3.32
CA TRP A 71 1.38 6.74 4.05
C TRP A 71 1.18 7.72 5.19
N ASN A 72 1.50 7.29 6.40
CA ASN A 72 1.42 8.18 7.56
C ASN A 72 2.79 8.78 7.78
N MET A 73 2.92 10.06 7.55
CA MET A 73 4.20 10.73 7.64
C MET A 73 4.72 10.82 9.06
N SER A 74 3.84 10.79 10.02
CA SER A 74 4.24 10.89 11.40
C SER A 74 4.82 9.60 11.93
N THR A 75 4.18 8.48 11.64
CA THR A 75 4.65 7.19 12.12
C THR A 75 5.51 6.48 11.09
N ARG A 76 5.53 6.98 9.86
CA ARG A 76 6.29 6.35 8.78
C ARG A 76 5.82 4.94 8.53
N GLN A 77 4.52 4.77 8.49
CA GLN A 77 3.93 3.47 8.25
C GLN A 77 2.82 3.59 7.25
N TRP A 78 2.56 2.49 6.56
CA TRP A 78 1.44 2.41 5.64
C TRP A 78 0.24 1.88 6.37
N SER A 79 -0.95 2.32 5.96
CA SER A 79 -2.18 1.70 6.41
C SER A 79 -3.06 1.57 5.18
N TRP A 80 -3.81 0.47 5.10
CA TRP A 80 -4.60 0.21 3.91
C TRP A 80 -5.97 -0.32 4.28
N ARG A 81 -6.90 -0.17 3.35
CA ARG A 81 -8.22 -0.73 3.53
C ARG A 81 -8.85 -0.90 2.17
N ILE A 82 -9.71 -1.93 2.05
CA ILE A 82 -10.48 -2.15 0.85
C ILE A 82 -11.81 -1.43 1.05
N LEU A 83 -12.29 -0.81 -0.01
CA LEU A 83 -13.50 0.00 0.10
C LEU A 83 -14.68 -0.84 0.55
N PRO A 84 -15.59 -0.25 1.32
CA PRO A 84 -16.73 -1.00 1.83
C PRO A 84 -17.66 -1.40 0.70
N GLY A 85 -18.44 -2.45 0.94
CA GLY A 85 -19.38 -2.90 -0.06
C GLY A 85 -18.84 -3.90 -1.05
N GLN A 86 -17.55 -4.20 -0.99
CA GLN A 86 -16.96 -5.17 -1.90
C GLN A 86 -16.70 -6.45 -1.14
N SER A 87 -16.78 -7.59 -1.85
CA SER A 87 -16.62 -8.87 -1.19
C SER A 87 -15.26 -9.01 -0.54
N LEU A 88 -14.23 -8.44 -1.14
CA LEU A 88 -12.90 -8.55 -0.57
C LEU A 88 -12.67 -7.62 0.61
N SER A 89 -13.65 -6.82 0.99
CA SER A 89 -13.49 -5.96 2.15
C SER A 89 -13.35 -6.80 3.43
N ARG A 90 -13.65 -8.09 3.35
CA ARG A 90 -13.46 -8.98 4.49
C ARG A 90 -11.97 -9.11 4.83
N LEU A 91 -11.10 -8.72 3.91
CA LEU A 91 -9.66 -8.79 4.13
C LEU A 91 -9.14 -7.63 4.96
N ASN A 92 -9.97 -6.63 5.21
CA ASN A 92 -9.52 -5.47 5.99
C ASN A 92 -9.04 -5.89 7.36
N PRO A 93 -8.01 -5.20 7.86
CA PRO A 93 -7.50 -5.53 9.20
C PRO A 93 -8.59 -5.32 10.23
N ARG A 94 -8.58 -6.16 11.27
CA ARG A 94 -9.54 -5.97 12.33
C ARG A 94 -8.99 -5.01 13.34
N ASP A 95 -9.85 -4.30 13.95
CA ASP A 95 -9.43 -3.33 14.98
C ASP A 95 -9.23 -3.95 16.32
#